data_7976e201451fe85e91863b7c715a2180
#
_entry.id   7976e201451fe85e91863b7c715a2180
#
_cell.length_a   1.000
_cell.length_b   1.000
_cell.length_c   1.000
_cell.angle_alpha   90.00
_cell.angle_beta   90.00
_cell.angle_gamma   90.00
#
_symmetry.space_group_name_H-M   'P 1'
#
loop_
_entity.id
_entity.type
_entity.pdbx_description
1 polymer ?
#
loop_
_entity_poly.entity_id
_entity_poly.type
_entity_poly.pdbx_seq_one_letter_code
_entity_poly.pdbx_strand_id
1 'polypeptide(L)'
;MDNFNAHYHQLFNQLFGGMSEETLDQIFEIGQKKELTTGEYLFHQGDHQDVLYIVLAGRLRAIAESPKGVRILGDIGEGEPVGEFALFTNEPRMASVLAIRKSIVLEFTRDEYHTLVAKNPSLATSLTQFVINRLRRNTFQQNRTTPPKNIALINLQSDHDLSPWTDDMMAYFSERETPVQVYDYESQEQQEDEDFFDSLEQHEGLNILVCDSSQKSWSHQCLVYADLVILATDFNADKGLYPIEKELDLYSKSILNKKVYLLFLHPNEADMPSQTGEWFEHRPIDLHIHVRQGHQRDIRRFCRIISNQAIGLVLGGGGTKGYAHIGVAKALQEKGVEIDFLGGTSAGAIYGISMSFHDFDFEQIERASSHSAKSKLTSNDMALPMVSFLTGRKMKRFVQEMFKNYDMEDIWTNSYCVSTNFSKASAMVHDRGKLWRQILASIAIPGVFPPVVINNYLHVDGAVMDNLPIEPMYRYPVAKIIAVSLSGLPDRKVSYAEPPSGWTLFWDKLLGKKRFKIPGIGSLIINSLTLNSLQKQEVTKSKVSHYFELNLKGIGFMDDKKWKQIQKRGYEQTISYLENLPEKERFWAQNKHSV
;
A
#
# COMPACT_ATOMS: atom_id res chain seq x y z
N MET A 1 -13.27 25.57 -29.10
CA MET A 1 -12.26 26.37 -28.38
C MET A 1 -12.76 26.89 -27.03
N ASP A 2 -14.02 27.35 -26.93
CA ASP A 2 -14.50 27.97 -25.68
C ASP A 2 -14.67 27.01 -24.47
N ASN A 3 -15.08 25.77 -24.68
CA ASN A 3 -15.22 24.80 -23.58
C ASN A 3 -13.87 24.29 -23.03
N PHE A 4 -12.85 24.21 -23.89
CA PHE A 4 -11.50 23.78 -23.51
C PHE A 4 -10.83 24.79 -22.57
N ASN A 5 -10.99 26.08 -22.87
CA ASN A 5 -10.48 27.13 -22.00
C ASN A 5 -11.22 27.22 -20.66
N ALA A 6 -12.53 26.98 -20.62
CA ALA A 6 -13.33 27.04 -19.39
C ALA A 6 -12.89 25.99 -18.35
N HIS A 7 -12.58 24.76 -18.77
CA HIS A 7 -12.09 23.70 -17.88
C HIS A 7 -10.74 24.08 -17.25
N TYR A 8 -9.79 24.57 -18.03
CA TYR A 8 -8.49 25.00 -17.51
C TYR A 8 -8.61 26.25 -16.62
N HIS A 9 -9.52 27.15 -16.89
CA HIS A 9 -9.81 28.28 -16.01
C HIS A 9 -10.30 27.79 -14.64
N GLN A 10 -11.17 26.80 -14.59
CA GLN A 10 -11.65 26.21 -13.34
C GLN A 10 -10.51 25.51 -12.59
N LEU A 11 -9.68 24.75 -13.30
CA LEU A 11 -8.51 24.06 -12.75
C LEU A 11 -7.52 25.04 -12.12
N PHE A 12 -7.13 26.08 -12.84
CA PHE A 12 -6.20 27.09 -12.33
C PHE A 12 -6.78 27.86 -11.13
N ASN A 13 -8.09 28.16 -11.15
CA ASN A 13 -8.76 28.77 -10.00
C ASN A 13 -8.74 27.89 -8.75
N GLN A 14 -8.92 26.59 -8.90
CA GLN A 14 -8.83 25.65 -7.79
C GLN A 14 -7.41 25.53 -7.22
N LEU A 15 -6.39 25.59 -8.08
CA LEU A 15 -5.00 25.38 -7.72
C LEU A 15 -4.35 26.62 -7.12
N PHE A 16 -4.62 27.79 -7.70
CA PHE A 16 -3.95 29.03 -7.36
C PHE A 16 -4.83 30.00 -6.57
N GLY A 17 -6.10 29.64 -6.33
CA GLY A 17 -7.04 30.37 -5.48
C GLY A 17 -7.55 31.67 -6.12
N GLY A 18 -8.79 31.66 -6.60
CA GLY A 18 -9.57 32.86 -6.93
C GLY A 18 -8.90 33.89 -7.82
N MET A 19 -8.33 33.46 -8.98
CA MET A 19 -7.77 34.38 -9.97
C MET A 19 -8.88 35.06 -10.76
N SER A 20 -8.63 36.30 -11.25
CA SER A 20 -9.51 36.93 -12.22
C SER A 20 -9.39 36.23 -13.58
N GLU A 21 -10.45 36.21 -14.37
CA GLU A 21 -10.43 35.69 -15.74
C GLU A 21 -9.31 36.33 -16.57
N GLU A 22 -9.09 37.63 -16.42
CA GLU A 22 -8.03 38.37 -17.09
C GLU A 22 -6.62 37.84 -16.73
N THR A 23 -6.41 37.38 -15.50
CA THR A 23 -5.15 36.76 -15.08
C THR A 23 -4.95 35.40 -15.71
N LEU A 24 -6.01 34.62 -15.81
CA LEU A 24 -5.99 33.30 -16.42
C LEU A 24 -5.70 33.40 -17.91
N ASP A 25 -6.36 34.33 -18.61
CA ASP A 25 -6.10 34.60 -20.03
C ASP A 25 -4.62 34.98 -20.27
N GLN A 26 -4.04 35.83 -19.42
CA GLN A 26 -2.62 36.20 -19.50
C GLN A 26 -1.69 34.99 -19.30
N ILE A 27 -2.02 34.04 -18.41
CA ILE A 27 -1.25 32.81 -18.21
C ILE A 27 -1.24 31.99 -19.50
N PHE A 28 -2.38 31.86 -20.17
CA PHE A 28 -2.49 31.09 -21.42
C PHE A 28 -1.91 31.82 -22.65
N GLU A 29 -1.88 33.16 -22.63
CA GLU A 29 -1.23 33.95 -23.68
C GLU A 29 0.29 33.89 -23.60
N ILE A 30 0.86 33.88 -22.40
CA ILE A 30 2.31 33.87 -22.17
C ILE A 30 2.88 32.46 -22.25
N GLY A 31 2.16 31.47 -21.69
CA GLY A 31 2.63 30.09 -21.64
C GLY A 31 2.58 29.39 -23.00
N GLN A 32 3.61 28.61 -23.31
CA GLN A 32 3.67 27.81 -24.53
C GLN A 32 3.14 26.39 -24.25
N LYS A 33 2.15 25.95 -25.03
CA LYS A 33 1.66 24.58 -24.97
C LYS A 33 2.66 23.62 -25.60
N LYS A 34 2.97 22.53 -24.87
CA LYS A 34 3.80 21.43 -25.35
C LYS A 34 3.07 20.12 -25.14
N GLU A 35 2.96 19.34 -26.21
CA GLU A 35 2.40 17.99 -26.17
C GLU A 35 3.52 16.98 -25.97
N LEU A 36 3.21 15.91 -25.22
CA LEU A 36 4.11 14.80 -24.94
C LEU A 36 3.40 13.49 -25.24
N THR A 37 4.06 12.64 -25.98
CA THR A 37 3.59 11.28 -26.23
C THR A 37 3.97 10.35 -25.07
N THR A 38 3.30 9.21 -24.96
CA THR A 38 3.59 8.21 -23.93
C THR A 38 5.06 7.78 -23.99
N GLY A 39 5.75 7.82 -22.84
CA GLY A 39 7.17 7.48 -22.72
C GLY A 39 8.14 8.61 -23.08
N GLU A 40 7.65 9.74 -23.58
CA GLU A 40 8.48 10.90 -23.91
C GLU A 40 8.93 11.62 -22.65
N TYR A 41 10.20 11.99 -22.61
CA TYR A 41 10.78 12.74 -21.51
C TYR A 41 10.53 14.24 -21.68
N LEU A 42 9.99 14.86 -20.64
CA LEU A 42 9.90 16.32 -20.54
C LEU A 42 11.28 16.94 -20.34
N PHE A 43 12.08 16.32 -19.47
CA PHE A 43 13.49 16.62 -19.22
C PHE A 43 14.16 15.46 -18.48
N HIS A 44 15.50 15.41 -18.50
CA HIS A 44 16.30 14.41 -17.81
C HIS A 44 16.93 14.95 -16.52
N GLN A 45 17.20 14.04 -15.57
CA GLN A 45 17.96 14.35 -14.36
C GLN A 45 19.35 14.90 -14.73
N GLY A 46 19.72 16.01 -14.14
CA GLY A 46 20.98 16.71 -14.43
C GLY A 46 20.91 17.77 -15.54
N ASP A 47 19.79 17.90 -16.23
CA ASP A 47 19.60 18.97 -17.23
C ASP A 47 19.62 20.34 -16.56
N HIS A 48 20.21 21.33 -17.25
CA HIS A 48 20.19 22.72 -16.86
C HIS A 48 19.16 23.50 -17.68
N GLN A 49 17.95 23.60 -17.15
CA GLN A 49 16.84 24.32 -17.80
C GLN A 49 16.06 25.12 -16.76
N ASP A 50 15.92 26.42 -16.99
CA ASP A 50 15.20 27.36 -16.12
C ASP A 50 13.73 27.52 -16.56
N VAL A 51 13.03 26.43 -16.65
CA VAL A 51 11.66 26.35 -17.16
C VAL A 51 10.76 25.68 -16.14
N LEU A 52 9.60 26.29 -15.90
CA LEU A 52 8.50 25.75 -15.13
C LEU A 52 7.46 25.18 -16.09
N TYR A 53 6.94 24.02 -15.78
CA TYR A 53 5.82 23.42 -16.49
C TYR A 53 4.62 23.28 -15.58
N ILE A 54 3.41 23.41 -16.11
CA ILE A 54 2.15 23.08 -15.43
C ILE A 54 1.43 22.04 -16.29
N VAL A 55 1.05 20.92 -15.71
CA VAL A 55 0.32 19.87 -16.43
C VAL A 55 -1.11 20.34 -16.69
N LEU A 56 -1.49 20.50 -17.94
CA LEU A 56 -2.85 20.87 -18.33
C LEU A 56 -3.73 19.63 -18.47
N ALA A 57 -3.18 18.58 -19.07
CA ALA A 57 -3.88 17.31 -19.27
C ALA A 57 -2.87 16.17 -19.24
N GLY A 58 -3.31 14.99 -18.88
CA GLY A 58 -2.44 13.83 -18.87
C GLY A 58 -1.80 13.53 -17.53
N ARG A 59 -0.70 12.79 -17.56
CA ARG A 59 0.04 12.41 -16.36
C ARG A 59 1.52 12.19 -16.64
N LEU A 60 2.34 12.78 -15.81
CA LEU A 60 3.79 12.64 -15.85
C LEU A 60 4.27 11.80 -14.66
N ARG A 61 5.47 11.24 -14.77
CA ARG A 61 6.15 10.50 -13.72
C ARG A 61 7.54 11.06 -13.49
N ALA A 62 7.86 11.37 -12.24
CA ALA A 62 9.20 11.73 -11.82
C ALA A 62 9.97 10.49 -11.38
N ILE A 63 11.17 10.30 -11.93
CA ILE A 63 12.07 9.19 -11.62
C ILE A 63 13.46 9.72 -11.25
N ALA A 64 14.08 9.11 -10.26
CA ALA A 64 15.47 9.33 -9.93
C ALA A 64 16.32 8.16 -10.42
N GLU A 65 17.33 8.48 -11.20
CA GLU A 65 18.29 7.52 -11.72
C GLU A 65 19.52 7.45 -10.82
N SER A 66 19.96 6.24 -10.49
CA SER A 66 21.14 6.00 -9.68
C SER A 66 21.86 4.75 -10.14
N PRO A 67 23.13 4.52 -9.75
CA PRO A 67 23.85 3.28 -10.05
C PRO A 67 23.17 2.02 -9.48
N LYS A 68 22.25 2.19 -8.54
CA LYS A 68 21.46 1.09 -7.95
C LYS A 68 20.16 0.80 -8.69
N GLY A 69 19.86 1.56 -9.75
CA GLY A 69 18.65 1.46 -10.55
C GLY A 69 17.79 2.73 -10.53
N VAL A 70 16.67 2.64 -11.22
CA VAL A 70 15.66 3.70 -11.31
C VAL A 70 14.71 3.61 -10.13
N ARG A 71 14.40 4.75 -9.49
CA ARG A 71 13.43 4.88 -8.42
C ARG A 71 12.33 5.87 -8.81
N ILE A 72 11.09 5.42 -8.80
CA ILE A 72 9.93 6.29 -8.98
C ILE A 72 9.81 7.21 -7.75
N LEU A 73 9.74 8.51 -7.98
CA LEU A 73 9.55 9.54 -6.96
C LEU A 73 8.08 9.88 -6.75
N GLY A 74 7.28 9.78 -7.81
CA GLY A 74 5.83 10.01 -7.78
C GLY A 74 5.29 10.34 -9.15
N ASP A 75 3.96 10.29 -9.27
CA ASP A 75 3.24 10.74 -10.45
C ASP A 75 2.79 12.20 -10.25
N ILE A 76 2.70 12.92 -11.35
CA ILE A 76 2.36 14.34 -11.43
C ILE A 76 1.12 14.43 -12.33
N GLY A 77 0.02 14.87 -11.76
CA GLY A 77 -1.27 14.94 -12.44
C GLY A 77 -1.60 16.34 -12.94
N GLU A 78 -2.79 16.45 -13.50
CA GLU A 78 -3.37 17.69 -13.98
C GLU A 78 -3.32 18.79 -12.91
N GLY A 79 -2.91 19.99 -13.33
CA GLY A 79 -2.72 21.17 -12.50
C GLY A 79 -1.46 21.21 -11.67
N GLU A 80 -0.71 20.12 -11.57
CA GLU A 80 0.50 20.12 -10.77
C GLU A 80 1.67 20.78 -11.51
N PRO A 81 2.46 21.66 -10.81
CA PRO A 81 3.67 22.23 -11.37
C PRO A 81 4.80 21.21 -11.37
N VAL A 82 5.71 21.35 -12.34
CA VAL A 82 6.90 20.52 -12.53
C VAL A 82 8.11 21.38 -12.93
N GLY A 83 9.27 21.06 -12.36
CA GLY A 83 10.50 21.80 -12.64
C GLY A 83 10.69 23.04 -11.78
N GLU A 84 9.85 23.25 -10.78
CA GLU A 84 9.82 24.38 -9.86
C GLU A 84 11.13 24.55 -9.07
N PHE A 85 11.81 23.47 -8.72
CA PHE A 85 13.08 23.54 -7.97
C PHE A 85 14.17 24.27 -8.76
N ALA A 86 14.37 23.94 -10.05
CA ALA A 86 15.35 24.59 -10.89
C ALA A 86 15.05 26.09 -11.07
N LEU A 87 13.78 26.47 -11.07
CA LEU A 87 13.36 27.87 -11.15
C LEU A 87 13.83 28.68 -9.94
N PHE A 88 13.80 28.09 -8.72
CA PHE A 88 14.15 28.78 -7.47
C PHE A 88 15.62 28.64 -7.07
N THR A 89 16.29 27.53 -7.40
CA THR A 89 17.59 27.18 -6.85
C THR A 89 18.76 27.36 -7.84
N ASN A 90 18.50 27.49 -9.12
CA ASN A 90 19.51 27.43 -10.19
C ASN A 90 20.28 26.09 -10.24
N GLU A 91 19.77 25.05 -9.58
CA GLU A 91 20.37 23.72 -9.58
C GLU A 91 19.90 22.92 -10.80
N PRO A 92 20.68 21.92 -11.25
CA PRO A 92 20.23 20.99 -12.28
C PRO A 92 18.95 20.27 -11.88
N ARG A 93 18.22 19.74 -12.85
CA ARG A 93 17.03 18.91 -12.62
C ARG A 93 17.34 17.76 -11.65
N MET A 94 16.63 17.68 -10.55
CA MET A 94 16.85 16.66 -9.51
C MET A 94 16.36 15.26 -9.91
N ALA A 95 15.49 15.18 -10.93
CA ALA A 95 14.88 13.95 -11.42
C ALA A 95 14.60 14.06 -12.91
N SER A 96 14.52 12.93 -13.59
CA SER A 96 13.94 12.86 -14.93
C SER A 96 12.42 12.83 -14.82
N VAL A 97 11.74 13.49 -15.76
CA VAL A 97 10.27 13.48 -15.85
C VAL A 97 9.84 13.04 -17.23
N LEU A 98 8.94 12.04 -17.28
CA LEU A 98 8.41 11.49 -18.52
C LEU A 98 6.90 11.39 -18.49
N ALA A 99 6.26 11.41 -19.66
CA ALA A 99 4.83 11.20 -19.81
C ALA A 99 4.50 9.71 -19.70
N ILE A 100 3.59 9.33 -18.79
CA ILE A 100 3.10 7.95 -18.71
C ILE A 100 1.88 7.72 -19.59
N ARG A 101 1.24 8.77 -20.06
CA ARG A 101 0.22 8.79 -21.11
C ARG A 101 0.33 10.08 -21.91
N LYS A 102 -0.40 10.22 -23.03
CA LYS A 102 -0.47 11.49 -23.79
C LYS A 102 -0.74 12.63 -22.80
N SER A 103 0.10 13.65 -22.81
CA SER A 103 0.06 14.73 -21.83
C SER A 103 0.29 16.08 -22.49
N ILE A 104 -0.36 17.11 -21.96
CA ILE A 104 -0.20 18.50 -22.40
C ILE A 104 0.30 19.30 -21.21
N VAL A 105 1.38 20.02 -21.41
CA VAL A 105 1.94 20.92 -20.40
C VAL A 105 1.99 22.36 -20.91
N LEU A 106 1.86 23.31 -20.01
CA LEU A 106 2.10 24.72 -20.27
C LEU A 106 3.48 25.08 -19.74
N GLU A 107 4.33 25.58 -20.62
CA GLU A 107 5.73 25.90 -20.38
C GLU A 107 5.90 27.40 -20.12
N PHE A 108 6.70 27.75 -19.08
CA PHE A 108 7.07 29.12 -18.74
C PHE A 108 8.57 29.21 -18.51
N THR A 109 9.21 30.10 -19.20
CA THR A 109 10.58 30.50 -18.86
C THR A 109 10.61 31.24 -17.52
N ARG A 110 11.80 31.39 -16.92
CA ARG A 110 11.98 32.12 -15.66
C ARG A 110 11.47 33.55 -15.76
N ASP A 111 11.78 34.27 -16.85
CA ASP A 111 11.40 35.67 -17.05
C ASP A 111 9.88 35.82 -17.20
N GLU A 112 9.23 34.91 -17.94
CA GLU A 112 7.78 34.87 -18.08
C GLU A 112 7.09 34.60 -16.73
N TYR A 113 7.61 33.66 -15.94
CA TYR A 113 7.13 33.41 -14.59
C TYR A 113 7.23 34.62 -13.69
N HIS A 114 8.41 35.30 -13.69
CA HIS A 114 8.59 36.52 -12.90
C HIS A 114 7.65 37.65 -13.33
N THR A 115 7.38 37.76 -14.62
CA THR A 115 6.42 38.71 -15.17
C THR A 115 4.99 38.43 -14.67
N LEU A 116 4.58 37.17 -14.67
CA LEU A 116 3.28 36.73 -14.15
C LEU A 116 3.15 37.00 -12.64
N VAL A 117 4.19 36.67 -11.87
CA VAL A 117 4.19 36.87 -10.40
C VAL A 117 4.19 38.36 -10.05
N ALA A 118 4.89 39.21 -10.82
CA ALA A 118 4.88 40.66 -10.60
C ALA A 118 3.47 41.25 -10.75
N LYS A 119 2.68 40.72 -11.69
CA LYS A 119 1.27 41.09 -11.87
C LYS A 119 0.34 40.46 -10.85
N ASN A 120 0.62 39.23 -10.44
CA ASN A 120 -0.20 38.41 -9.55
C ASN A 120 0.62 37.73 -8.45
N PRO A 121 0.91 38.42 -7.33
CA PRO A 121 1.74 37.90 -6.24
C PRO A 121 1.18 36.62 -5.57
N SER A 122 -0.13 36.35 -5.67
CA SER A 122 -0.75 35.13 -5.16
C SER A 122 -0.21 33.84 -5.83
N LEU A 123 0.24 33.93 -7.09
CA LEU A 123 0.88 32.80 -7.80
C LEU A 123 2.13 32.29 -7.08
N ALA A 124 2.99 33.21 -6.61
CA ALA A 124 4.18 32.80 -5.87
C ALA A 124 3.83 32.09 -4.56
N THR A 125 2.81 32.59 -3.85
CA THR A 125 2.35 31.96 -2.59
C THR A 125 1.81 30.56 -2.84
N SER A 126 0.98 30.40 -3.85
CA SER A 126 0.38 29.10 -4.19
C SER A 126 1.44 28.10 -4.66
N LEU A 127 2.38 28.51 -5.52
CA LEU A 127 3.47 27.65 -5.96
C LEU A 127 4.38 27.26 -4.79
N THR A 128 4.70 28.20 -3.90
CA THR A 128 5.48 27.91 -2.68
C THR A 128 4.77 26.90 -1.78
N GLN A 129 3.47 27.06 -1.59
CA GLN A 129 2.65 26.13 -0.81
C GLN A 129 2.63 24.75 -1.44
N PHE A 130 2.58 24.70 -2.76
CA PHE A 130 2.65 23.45 -3.51
C PHE A 130 4.00 22.74 -3.30
N VAL A 131 5.11 23.47 -3.42
CA VAL A 131 6.47 22.95 -3.17
C VAL A 131 6.61 22.45 -1.73
N ILE A 132 6.15 23.22 -0.74
CA ILE A 132 6.18 22.80 0.67
C ILE A 132 5.37 21.51 0.88
N ASN A 133 4.19 21.41 0.29
CA ASN A 133 3.36 20.21 0.39
C ASN A 133 4.01 19.01 -0.30
N ARG A 134 4.69 19.21 -1.44
CA ARG A 134 5.45 18.16 -2.15
C ARG A 134 6.66 17.72 -1.33
N LEU A 135 7.43 18.65 -0.75
CA LEU A 135 8.53 18.33 0.16
C LEU A 135 8.07 17.55 1.39
N ARG A 136 6.96 17.97 2.00
CA ARG A 136 6.36 17.22 3.12
C ARG A 136 5.95 15.82 2.69
N ARG A 137 5.30 15.66 1.54
CA ARG A 137 4.96 14.33 0.98
C ARG A 137 6.21 13.47 0.78
N ASN A 138 7.26 14.02 0.19
CA ASN A 138 8.51 13.30 -0.06
C ASN A 138 9.28 12.99 1.24
N THR A 139 9.33 13.94 2.18
CA THR A 139 9.99 13.74 3.49
C THR A 139 9.31 12.66 4.31
N PHE A 140 7.98 12.57 4.23
CA PHE A 140 7.20 11.55 4.92
C PHE A 140 7.01 10.29 4.10
N GLN A 141 7.65 10.16 2.93
CA GLN A 141 7.50 9.03 2.00
C GLN A 141 6.02 8.68 1.72
N GLN A 142 5.15 9.68 1.81
CA GLN A 142 3.76 9.53 1.43
C GLN A 142 3.68 9.56 -0.11
N ASN A 143 4.03 8.46 -0.75
CA ASN A 143 3.72 8.23 -2.15
C ASN A 143 2.20 8.06 -2.27
N ARG A 144 1.44 9.13 -2.07
CA ARG A 144 0.05 9.15 -2.51
C ARG A 144 0.09 9.17 -4.03
N THR A 145 -0.06 8.02 -4.63
CA THR A 145 -0.34 7.94 -6.06
C THR A 145 -1.64 8.70 -6.30
N THR A 146 -1.60 9.66 -7.20
CA THR A 146 -2.83 10.32 -7.67
C THR A 146 -3.77 9.21 -8.18
N PRO A 147 -5.08 9.23 -7.87
CA PRO A 147 -6.02 8.26 -8.41
C PRO A 147 -5.89 8.17 -9.93
N PRO A 148 -5.97 6.99 -10.52
CA PRO A 148 -6.05 6.88 -11.97
C PRO A 148 -7.33 7.57 -12.46
N LYS A 149 -7.27 8.26 -13.57
CA LYS A 149 -8.42 8.85 -14.25
C LYS A 149 -8.92 7.94 -15.35
N ASN A 150 -7.99 7.39 -16.13
CA ASN A 150 -8.28 6.50 -17.25
C ASN A 150 -7.67 5.12 -16.97
N ILE A 151 -8.49 4.08 -17.04
CA ILE A 151 -8.09 2.67 -16.87
C ILE A 151 -8.35 1.92 -18.15
N ALA A 152 -7.30 1.31 -18.73
CA ALA A 152 -7.49 0.34 -19.80
C ALA A 152 -7.80 -1.02 -19.20
N LEU A 153 -8.96 -1.58 -19.51
CA LEU A 153 -9.37 -2.92 -19.12
C LEU A 153 -9.22 -3.87 -20.30
N ILE A 154 -8.33 -4.82 -20.18
CA ILE A 154 -8.04 -5.82 -21.21
C ILE A 154 -8.56 -7.17 -20.73
N ASN A 155 -9.51 -7.73 -21.47
CA ASN A 155 -9.92 -9.11 -21.29
C ASN A 155 -8.91 -10.03 -21.99
N LEU A 156 -8.18 -10.85 -21.23
CA LEU A 156 -7.19 -11.79 -21.80
C LEU A 156 -7.87 -12.90 -22.63
N GLN A 157 -9.12 -13.20 -22.33
CA GLN A 157 -9.92 -14.24 -22.97
C GLN A 157 -11.12 -13.62 -23.69
N SER A 158 -11.08 -13.57 -25.00
CA SER A 158 -12.14 -12.95 -25.82
C SER A 158 -13.54 -13.57 -25.64
N ASP A 159 -13.60 -14.82 -25.20
CA ASP A 159 -14.83 -15.59 -24.96
C ASP A 159 -15.33 -15.50 -23.51
N HIS A 160 -14.60 -14.87 -22.61
CA HIS A 160 -15.02 -14.68 -21.22
C HIS A 160 -15.85 -13.40 -21.07
N ASP A 161 -17.10 -13.55 -20.61
CA ASP A 161 -17.99 -12.42 -20.38
C ASP A 161 -17.65 -11.67 -19.09
N LEU A 162 -17.23 -10.41 -19.21
CA LEU A 162 -16.92 -9.53 -18.09
C LEU A 162 -18.14 -8.72 -17.59
N SER A 163 -19.29 -8.77 -18.31
CA SER A 163 -20.46 -7.93 -18.01
C SER A 163 -20.96 -8.09 -16.57
N PRO A 164 -21.11 -9.31 -16.01
CA PRO A 164 -21.59 -9.43 -14.62
C PRO A 164 -20.70 -8.76 -13.60
N TRP A 165 -19.38 -8.76 -13.86
CA TRP A 165 -18.41 -8.12 -12.97
C TRP A 165 -18.40 -6.59 -13.15
N THR A 166 -18.51 -6.10 -14.38
CA THR A 166 -18.60 -4.66 -14.65
C THR A 166 -19.88 -4.07 -14.09
N ASP A 167 -21.00 -4.79 -14.15
CA ASP A 167 -22.28 -4.38 -13.56
C ASP A 167 -22.20 -4.23 -12.05
N ASP A 168 -21.62 -5.21 -11.34
CA ASP A 168 -21.38 -5.15 -9.90
C ASP A 168 -20.47 -3.96 -9.51
N MET A 169 -19.45 -3.70 -10.31
CA MET A 169 -18.54 -2.56 -10.13
C MET A 169 -19.29 -1.23 -10.34
N MET A 170 -20.09 -1.11 -11.38
CA MET A 170 -20.88 0.09 -11.67
C MET A 170 -21.92 0.35 -10.57
N ALA A 171 -22.58 -0.70 -10.06
CA ALA A 171 -23.49 -0.60 -8.92
C ALA A 171 -22.77 -0.01 -7.68
N TYR A 172 -21.57 -0.48 -7.37
CA TYR A 172 -20.77 0.04 -6.26
C TYR A 172 -20.49 1.55 -6.39
N PHE A 173 -20.09 2.02 -7.56
CA PHE A 173 -19.77 3.43 -7.78
C PHE A 173 -21.02 4.31 -7.81
N SER A 174 -22.11 3.80 -8.36
CA SER A 174 -23.41 4.51 -8.38
C SER A 174 -23.94 4.75 -6.95
N GLU A 175 -23.88 3.74 -6.08
CA GLU A 175 -24.28 3.87 -4.67
C GLU A 175 -23.50 4.97 -3.91
N ARG A 176 -22.31 5.33 -4.40
CA ARG A 176 -21.41 6.32 -3.76
C ARG A 176 -21.36 7.64 -4.50
N GLU A 177 -22.25 7.83 -5.46
CA GLU A 177 -22.28 9.04 -6.29
C GLU A 177 -20.89 9.37 -6.89
N THR A 178 -20.07 8.32 -7.12
CA THR A 178 -18.75 8.49 -7.75
C THR A 178 -18.94 8.39 -9.26
N PRO A 179 -18.62 9.44 -10.03
CA PRO A 179 -18.78 9.38 -11.48
C PRO A 179 -17.82 8.35 -12.06
N VAL A 180 -18.39 7.35 -12.76
CA VAL A 180 -17.62 6.34 -13.50
C VAL A 180 -18.29 6.12 -14.83
N GLN A 181 -17.52 6.09 -15.89
CA GLN A 181 -18.01 5.77 -17.24
C GLN A 181 -17.20 4.63 -17.82
N VAL A 182 -17.91 3.72 -18.49
CA VAL A 182 -17.31 2.60 -19.21
C VAL A 182 -17.50 2.85 -20.70
N TYR A 183 -16.42 2.77 -21.44
CA TYR A 183 -16.38 2.98 -22.89
C TYR A 183 -15.87 1.71 -23.56
N ASP A 184 -16.63 1.16 -24.46
CA ASP A 184 -16.25 0.08 -25.35
C ASP A 184 -16.29 0.54 -26.81
N TYR A 185 -15.75 -0.27 -27.69
CA TYR A 185 -15.72 0.06 -29.13
C TYR A 185 -17.12 0.22 -29.73
N GLU A 186 -18.06 -0.66 -29.38
CA GLU A 186 -19.42 -0.66 -29.96
C GLU A 186 -20.20 0.60 -29.58
N SER A 187 -20.02 1.09 -28.34
CA SER A 187 -20.66 2.34 -27.90
C SER A 187 -20.07 3.60 -28.54
N GLN A 188 -18.89 3.49 -29.19
CA GLN A 188 -18.13 4.61 -29.72
C GLN A 188 -17.94 4.56 -31.27
N GLU A 189 -18.61 3.65 -31.98
CA GLU A 189 -18.46 3.45 -33.43
C GLU A 189 -18.54 4.72 -34.32
N GLN A 190 -19.00 5.83 -33.77
CA GLN A 190 -19.10 7.13 -34.48
C GLN A 190 -18.01 8.14 -34.06
N GLN A 191 -17.08 7.81 -33.15
CA GLN A 191 -16.14 8.76 -32.56
C GLN A 191 -14.70 8.19 -32.47
N GLU A 192 -14.17 7.64 -33.57
CA GLU A 192 -12.73 7.30 -33.69
C GLU A 192 -11.80 8.54 -33.72
N ASP A 193 -12.30 9.72 -33.36
CA ASP A 193 -11.54 10.96 -33.40
C ASP A 193 -10.66 11.13 -32.14
N GLU A 194 -9.44 11.68 -32.33
CA GLU A 194 -8.57 12.16 -31.25
C GLU A 194 -9.34 13.05 -30.26
N ASP A 195 -10.34 13.78 -30.73
CA ASP A 195 -11.25 14.62 -29.93
C ASP A 195 -12.00 13.84 -28.84
N PHE A 196 -12.36 12.57 -29.08
CA PHE A 196 -13.00 11.73 -28.06
C PHE A 196 -12.05 11.47 -26.89
N PHE A 197 -10.84 10.98 -27.16
CA PHE A 197 -9.87 10.68 -26.10
C PHE A 197 -9.42 11.94 -25.35
N ASP A 198 -9.31 13.06 -26.00
CA ASP A 198 -9.01 14.35 -25.37
C ASP A 198 -10.20 14.82 -24.48
N SER A 199 -11.45 14.48 -24.85
CA SER A 199 -12.64 14.77 -24.02
C SER A 199 -12.68 13.99 -22.71
N LEU A 200 -12.02 12.83 -22.60
CA LEU A 200 -11.93 12.04 -21.35
C LEU A 200 -11.32 12.83 -20.21
N GLU A 201 -10.46 13.82 -20.52
CA GLU A 201 -9.87 14.70 -19.51
C GLU A 201 -10.90 15.64 -18.87
N GLN A 202 -11.97 15.97 -19.59
CA GLN A 202 -13.02 16.87 -19.09
C GLN A 202 -14.05 16.14 -18.21
N HIS A 203 -14.08 14.80 -18.28
CA HIS A 203 -14.99 14.01 -17.46
C HIS A 203 -14.53 14.02 -16.00
N GLU A 204 -15.44 14.40 -15.09
CA GLU A 204 -15.18 14.29 -13.65
C GLU A 204 -15.38 12.83 -13.22
N GLY A 205 -14.30 12.16 -12.79
CA GLY A 205 -14.37 10.80 -12.29
C GLY A 205 -13.44 9.81 -12.99
N LEU A 206 -13.83 8.55 -12.99
CA LEU A 206 -13.05 7.44 -13.49
C LEU A 206 -13.58 7.00 -14.87
N ASN A 207 -12.69 6.91 -15.83
CA ASN A 207 -12.98 6.35 -17.15
C ASN A 207 -12.42 4.93 -17.27
N ILE A 208 -13.24 3.98 -17.66
CA ILE A 208 -12.85 2.59 -17.92
C ILE A 208 -12.96 2.35 -19.41
N LEU A 209 -11.82 2.14 -20.05
CA LEU A 209 -11.69 1.94 -21.48
C LEU A 209 -11.53 0.44 -21.74
N VAL A 210 -12.57 -0.19 -22.24
CA VAL A 210 -12.58 -1.64 -22.52
C VAL A 210 -11.89 -1.89 -23.86
N CYS A 211 -10.75 -2.57 -23.80
CA CYS A 211 -9.99 -2.94 -24.99
C CYS A 211 -10.61 -4.16 -25.68
N ASP A 212 -10.69 -4.10 -26.99
CA ASP A 212 -11.21 -5.17 -27.84
C ASP A 212 -10.08 -5.76 -28.70
N SER A 213 -9.89 -7.08 -28.64
CA SER A 213 -8.89 -7.80 -29.42
C SER A 213 -9.11 -7.73 -30.94
N SER A 214 -10.37 -7.55 -31.38
CA SER A 214 -10.72 -7.38 -32.79
C SER A 214 -10.43 -5.97 -33.33
N GLN A 215 -10.33 -4.97 -32.43
CA GLN A 215 -10.19 -3.55 -32.73
C GLN A 215 -8.85 -3.00 -32.22
N LYS A 216 -7.78 -3.29 -32.97
CA LYS A 216 -6.40 -2.97 -32.54
C LYS A 216 -6.16 -1.46 -32.39
N SER A 217 -6.71 -0.64 -33.31
CA SER A 217 -6.55 0.82 -33.25
C SER A 217 -7.16 1.39 -31.98
N TRP A 218 -8.40 1.01 -31.68
CA TRP A 218 -9.09 1.38 -30.45
C TRP A 218 -8.31 0.97 -29.19
N SER A 219 -7.94 -0.31 -29.11
CA SER A 219 -7.22 -0.83 -27.95
C SER A 219 -5.85 -0.17 -27.75
N HIS A 220 -5.18 0.20 -28.84
CA HIS A 220 -3.93 0.95 -28.76
C HIS A 220 -4.14 2.35 -28.21
N GLN A 221 -5.19 3.06 -28.67
CA GLN A 221 -5.56 4.37 -28.13
C GLN A 221 -5.94 4.29 -26.65
N CYS A 222 -6.74 3.30 -26.25
CA CYS A 222 -7.04 3.06 -24.83
C CYS A 222 -5.76 2.94 -23.99
N LEU A 223 -4.76 2.20 -24.47
CA LEU A 223 -3.47 2.07 -23.79
C LEU A 223 -2.69 3.38 -23.75
N VAL A 224 -2.70 4.17 -24.82
CA VAL A 224 -2.00 5.46 -24.87
C VAL A 224 -2.53 6.41 -23.79
N TYR A 225 -3.86 6.46 -23.61
CA TYR A 225 -4.52 7.38 -22.68
C TYR A 225 -4.69 6.83 -21.27
N ALA A 226 -4.44 5.55 -21.02
CA ALA A 226 -4.59 4.94 -19.70
C ALA A 226 -3.50 5.34 -18.70
N ASP A 227 -3.88 5.57 -17.45
CA ASP A 227 -3.00 5.69 -16.29
C ASP A 227 -2.63 4.34 -15.70
N LEU A 228 -3.58 3.39 -15.79
CA LEU A 228 -3.52 2.05 -15.22
C LEU A 228 -4.01 1.05 -16.27
N VAL A 229 -3.32 -0.08 -16.38
CA VAL A 229 -3.73 -1.20 -17.21
C VAL A 229 -4.20 -2.33 -16.30
N ILE A 230 -5.40 -2.86 -16.55
CA ILE A 230 -5.94 -4.02 -15.85
C ILE A 230 -6.08 -5.16 -16.86
N LEU A 231 -5.39 -6.26 -16.59
CA LEU A 231 -5.52 -7.52 -17.32
C LEU A 231 -6.51 -8.40 -16.56
N ALA A 232 -7.70 -8.61 -17.11
CA ALA A 232 -8.73 -9.46 -16.51
C ALA A 232 -8.71 -10.86 -17.12
N THR A 233 -8.82 -11.90 -16.30
CA THR A 233 -8.81 -13.29 -16.74
C THR A 233 -9.55 -14.20 -15.76
N ASP A 234 -10.14 -15.30 -16.23
CA ASP A 234 -10.52 -16.41 -15.38
C ASP A 234 -9.25 -17.01 -14.76
N PHE A 235 -9.26 -17.23 -13.45
CA PHE A 235 -8.12 -17.78 -12.74
C PHE A 235 -7.72 -19.18 -13.19
N ASN A 236 -8.71 -19.99 -13.62
CA ASN A 236 -8.51 -21.37 -14.03
C ASN A 236 -8.11 -21.52 -15.51
N ALA A 237 -7.97 -20.41 -16.23
CA ALA A 237 -7.56 -20.41 -17.62
C ALA A 237 -6.07 -20.77 -17.81
N ASP A 238 -5.65 -20.85 -19.07
CA ASP A 238 -4.23 -21.08 -19.41
C ASP A 238 -3.38 -19.90 -18.92
N LYS A 239 -2.29 -20.22 -18.24
CA LYS A 239 -1.37 -19.25 -17.64
C LYS A 239 -0.34 -18.70 -18.62
N GLY A 240 -0.29 -19.24 -19.85
CA GLY A 240 0.57 -18.74 -20.94
C GLY A 240 0.19 -17.34 -21.40
N LEU A 241 1.05 -16.71 -22.22
CA LEU A 241 0.77 -15.40 -22.81
C LEU A 241 -0.30 -15.50 -23.90
N TYR A 242 -1.35 -14.72 -23.77
CA TYR A 242 -2.45 -14.64 -24.73
C TYR A 242 -2.07 -13.84 -25.99
N PRO A 243 -2.74 -14.10 -27.13
CA PRO A 243 -2.48 -13.35 -28.38
C PRO A 243 -2.58 -11.84 -28.21
N ILE A 244 -3.59 -11.33 -27.52
CA ILE A 244 -3.82 -9.91 -27.29
C ILE A 244 -2.63 -9.24 -26.57
N GLU A 245 -1.97 -9.93 -25.63
CA GLU A 245 -0.80 -9.39 -24.91
C GLU A 245 0.37 -9.14 -25.87
N LYS A 246 0.54 -10.01 -26.87
CA LYS A 246 1.60 -9.89 -27.87
C LYS A 246 1.23 -8.85 -28.95
N GLU A 247 -0.03 -8.84 -29.36
CA GLU A 247 -0.54 -7.93 -30.40
C GLU A 247 -0.51 -6.47 -29.96
N LEU A 248 -0.79 -6.21 -28.68
CA LEU A 248 -0.74 -4.88 -28.08
C LEU A 248 0.64 -4.52 -27.53
N ASP A 249 1.63 -5.41 -27.68
CA ASP A 249 3.00 -5.24 -27.16
C ASP A 249 3.04 -4.74 -25.70
N LEU A 250 2.20 -5.38 -24.85
CA LEU A 250 1.93 -4.92 -23.48
C LEU A 250 3.18 -4.83 -22.58
N TYR A 251 4.25 -5.49 -22.96
CA TYR A 251 5.49 -5.53 -22.18
C TYR A 251 6.62 -4.74 -22.83
N SER A 252 6.29 -3.88 -23.79
CA SER A 252 7.24 -2.92 -24.37
C SER A 252 7.62 -1.82 -23.36
N LYS A 253 8.73 -1.14 -23.59
CA LYS A 253 9.22 -0.08 -22.69
C LYS A 253 8.22 1.06 -22.51
N SER A 254 7.42 1.37 -23.53
CA SER A 254 6.40 2.43 -23.46
C SER A 254 5.27 2.11 -22.48
N ILE A 255 4.89 0.84 -22.39
CA ILE A 255 3.82 0.37 -21.47
C ILE A 255 4.40 0.01 -20.10
N LEU A 256 5.64 -0.47 -20.00
CA LEU A 256 6.31 -0.75 -18.72
C LEU A 256 6.40 0.45 -17.77
N ASN A 257 6.21 1.66 -18.28
CA ASN A 257 6.11 2.86 -17.46
C ASN A 257 4.73 3.03 -16.80
N LYS A 258 3.72 2.26 -17.21
CA LYS A 258 2.37 2.25 -16.60
C LYS A 258 2.31 1.16 -15.53
N LYS A 259 1.42 1.32 -14.56
CA LYS A 259 1.11 0.24 -13.62
C LYS A 259 0.24 -0.79 -14.32
N VAL A 260 0.57 -2.06 -14.12
CA VAL A 260 -0.17 -3.20 -14.67
C VAL A 260 -0.71 -4.03 -13.51
N TYR A 261 -2.03 -4.15 -13.41
CA TYR A 261 -2.69 -5.01 -12.44
C TYR A 261 -3.26 -6.25 -13.14
N LEU A 262 -3.12 -7.39 -12.51
CA LEU A 262 -3.71 -8.64 -12.98
C LEU A 262 -4.91 -8.99 -12.11
N LEU A 263 -6.09 -8.96 -12.72
CA LEU A 263 -7.36 -9.23 -12.08
C LEU A 263 -7.78 -10.68 -12.36
N PHE A 264 -7.82 -11.49 -11.32
CA PHE A 264 -8.30 -12.86 -11.38
C PHE A 264 -9.77 -12.94 -10.99
N LEU A 265 -10.57 -13.42 -11.92
CA LEU A 265 -12.00 -13.69 -11.70
C LEU A 265 -12.20 -15.14 -11.29
N HIS A 266 -12.96 -15.33 -10.24
CA HIS A 266 -13.29 -16.63 -9.68
C HIS A 266 -14.80 -16.82 -9.61
N PRO A 267 -15.32 -18.05 -9.67
CA PRO A 267 -16.70 -18.31 -9.28
C PRO A 267 -16.97 -17.89 -7.82
N ASN A 268 -18.21 -17.56 -7.48
CA ASN A 268 -18.58 -17.06 -6.15
C ASN A 268 -18.16 -18.01 -5.00
N GLU A 269 -18.33 -19.32 -5.19
CA GLU A 269 -18.00 -20.34 -4.19
C GLU A 269 -16.62 -20.97 -4.42
N ALA A 270 -15.69 -20.23 -5.03
CA ALA A 270 -14.36 -20.76 -5.28
C ALA A 270 -13.60 -21.02 -3.98
N ASP A 271 -12.89 -22.15 -3.94
CA ASP A 271 -11.87 -22.42 -2.93
C ASP A 271 -10.72 -21.42 -3.06
N MET A 272 -9.92 -21.33 -1.98
CA MET A 272 -8.73 -20.46 -2.01
C MET A 272 -7.84 -20.78 -3.22
N PRO A 273 -7.40 -19.76 -3.97
CA PRO A 273 -6.53 -19.94 -5.11
C PRO A 273 -5.26 -20.71 -4.76
N SER A 274 -4.67 -21.34 -5.75
CA SER A 274 -3.38 -22.01 -5.61
C SER A 274 -2.56 -21.88 -6.88
N GLN A 275 -1.22 -21.85 -6.76
CA GLN A 275 -0.31 -21.71 -7.88
C GLN A 275 -0.47 -20.37 -8.63
N THR A 276 -0.89 -19.32 -7.95
CA THR A 276 -1.01 -17.97 -8.50
C THR A 276 0.31 -17.46 -9.08
N GLY A 277 1.43 -17.84 -8.46
CA GLY A 277 2.77 -17.45 -8.90
C GLY A 277 3.11 -17.83 -10.34
N GLU A 278 2.49 -18.88 -10.90
CA GLU A 278 2.73 -19.31 -12.29
C GLU A 278 2.24 -18.26 -13.31
N TRP A 279 1.23 -17.46 -12.97
CA TRP A 279 0.75 -16.36 -13.79
C TRP A 279 1.79 -15.23 -13.96
N PHE A 280 2.74 -15.14 -13.04
CA PHE A 280 3.74 -14.06 -13.01
C PHE A 280 5.03 -14.39 -13.79
N GLU A 281 5.22 -15.65 -14.22
CA GLU A 281 6.46 -16.07 -14.87
C GLU A 281 6.80 -15.27 -16.13
N HIS A 282 5.76 -14.83 -16.86
CA HIS A 282 5.91 -14.12 -18.13
C HIS A 282 5.30 -12.70 -18.09
N ARG A 283 4.75 -12.27 -16.94
CA ARG A 283 4.05 -10.99 -16.79
C ARG A 283 4.68 -10.13 -15.70
N PRO A 284 5.37 -9.05 -16.07
CA PRO A 284 5.84 -8.05 -15.10
C PRO A 284 4.66 -7.21 -14.62
N ILE A 285 3.99 -7.66 -13.57
CA ILE A 285 2.83 -6.97 -12.97
C ILE A 285 3.21 -6.28 -11.68
N ASP A 286 2.55 -5.15 -11.40
CA ASP A 286 2.71 -4.39 -10.16
C ASP A 286 1.83 -4.92 -9.02
N LEU A 287 0.64 -5.43 -9.35
CA LEU A 287 -0.32 -5.95 -8.38
C LEU A 287 -1.17 -7.05 -9.02
N HIS A 288 -1.52 -8.06 -8.25
CA HIS A 288 -2.57 -9.00 -8.61
C HIS A 288 -3.75 -8.86 -7.63
N ILE A 289 -4.95 -9.16 -8.08
CA ILE A 289 -6.17 -9.04 -7.28
C ILE A 289 -7.07 -10.24 -7.59
N HIS A 290 -7.46 -10.98 -6.57
CA HIS A 290 -8.45 -12.05 -6.69
C HIS A 290 -9.84 -11.51 -6.38
N VAL A 291 -10.82 -11.74 -7.25
CA VAL A 291 -12.21 -11.32 -7.08
C VAL A 291 -13.15 -12.48 -7.41
N ARG A 292 -13.99 -12.85 -6.47
CA ARG A 292 -15.09 -13.80 -6.68
C ARG A 292 -16.30 -13.04 -7.26
N GLN A 293 -16.89 -13.56 -8.32
CA GLN A 293 -18.09 -12.99 -8.94
C GLN A 293 -19.25 -12.95 -7.93
N GLY A 294 -19.93 -11.82 -7.85
CA GLY A 294 -21.04 -11.61 -6.90
C GLY A 294 -20.62 -11.52 -5.42
N HIS A 295 -19.35 -11.70 -5.09
CA HIS A 295 -18.86 -11.60 -3.72
C HIS A 295 -18.61 -10.13 -3.36
N GLN A 296 -19.57 -9.52 -2.71
CA GLN A 296 -19.63 -8.07 -2.47
C GLN A 296 -18.36 -7.47 -1.84
N ARG A 297 -17.73 -8.18 -0.91
CA ARG A 297 -16.50 -7.70 -0.27
C ARG A 297 -15.34 -7.60 -1.26
N ASP A 298 -15.18 -8.59 -2.15
CA ASP A 298 -14.10 -8.60 -3.14
C ASP A 298 -14.30 -7.50 -4.17
N ILE A 299 -15.55 -7.31 -4.62
CA ILE A 299 -15.93 -6.24 -5.58
C ILE A 299 -15.66 -4.87 -4.95
N ARG A 300 -16.14 -4.63 -3.72
CA ARG A 300 -15.90 -3.36 -3.01
C ARG A 300 -14.40 -3.10 -2.81
N ARG A 301 -13.63 -4.14 -2.44
CA ARG A 301 -12.17 -4.04 -2.31
C ARG A 301 -11.53 -3.65 -3.64
N PHE A 302 -11.87 -4.32 -4.73
CA PHE A 302 -11.36 -4.00 -6.05
C PHE A 302 -11.67 -2.54 -6.44
N CYS A 303 -12.91 -2.10 -6.27
CA CYS A 303 -13.32 -0.72 -6.57
C CYS A 303 -12.53 0.31 -5.76
N ARG A 304 -12.29 0.06 -4.45
CA ARG A 304 -11.44 0.96 -3.63
C ARG A 304 -10.00 0.97 -4.08
N ILE A 305 -9.46 -0.16 -4.53
CA ILE A 305 -8.08 -0.26 -5.04
C ILE A 305 -7.92 0.61 -6.30
N ILE A 306 -8.81 0.46 -7.28
CA ILE A 306 -8.69 1.20 -8.54
C ILE A 306 -9.05 2.68 -8.41
N SER A 307 -9.88 3.07 -7.45
CA SER A 307 -10.21 4.47 -7.15
C SER A 307 -9.25 5.12 -6.13
N ASN A 308 -8.17 4.41 -5.73
CA ASN A 308 -7.21 4.86 -4.72
C ASN A 308 -7.86 5.25 -3.38
N GLN A 309 -8.88 4.49 -2.96
CA GLN A 309 -9.57 4.65 -1.67
C GLN A 309 -9.28 3.51 -0.69
N ALA A 310 -8.41 2.57 -1.06
CA ALA A 310 -8.10 1.38 -0.28
C ALA A 310 -7.46 1.70 1.07
N ILE A 311 -7.68 0.82 2.05
CA ILE A 311 -7.19 0.95 3.43
C ILE A 311 -6.19 -0.18 3.71
N GLY A 312 -4.97 0.22 4.12
CA GLY A 312 -3.94 -0.69 4.59
C GLY A 312 -3.90 -0.79 6.12
N LEU A 313 -3.84 -2.01 6.65
CA LEU A 313 -3.65 -2.27 8.08
C LEU A 313 -2.26 -2.86 8.33
N VAL A 314 -1.44 -2.17 9.15
CA VAL A 314 -0.09 -2.61 9.50
C VAL A 314 -0.02 -2.97 10.98
N LEU A 315 0.40 -4.20 11.26
CA LEU A 315 0.37 -4.81 12.58
C LEU A 315 1.79 -5.03 13.12
N GLY A 316 2.06 -4.48 14.29
CA GLY A 316 3.35 -4.61 14.96
C GLY A 316 3.57 -5.95 15.66
N GLY A 317 4.84 -6.30 15.84
CA GLY A 317 5.22 -7.45 16.64
C GLY A 317 5.03 -7.23 18.15
N GLY A 318 4.90 -8.33 18.91
CA GLY A 318 4.69 -8.24 20.36
C GLY A 318 4.46 -9.57 21.09
N GLY A 319 4.80 -10.70 20.47
CA GLY A 319 4.55 -12.03 21.03
C GLY A 319 3.07 -12.28 21.29
N THR A 320 2.71 -12.81 22.47
CA THR A 320 1.30 -13.11 22.81
C THR A 320 0.40 -11.88 22.85
N LYS A 321 0.95 -10.68 23.00
CA LYS A 321 0.15 -9.45 22.88
C LYS A 321 -0.51 -9.30 21.51
N GLY A 322 0.00 -10.00 20.49
CA GLY A 322 -0.55 -10.02 19.13
C GLY A 322 -2.00 -10.48 19.04
N TYR A 323 -2.51 -11.26 20.01
CA TYR A 323 -3.96 -11.57 20.06
C TYR A 323 -4.84 -10.32 20.10
N ALA A 324 -4.30 -9.17 20.52
CA ALA A 324 -5.04 -7.90 20.48
C ALA A 324 -5.37 -7.45 19.04
N HIS A 325 -4.55 -7.83 18.05
CA HIS A 325 -4.79 -7.49 16.65
C HIS A 325 -6.12 -8.04 16.12
N ILE A 326 -6.53 -9.23 16.61
CA ILE A 326 -7.84 -9.82 16.26
C ILE A 326 -8.96 -8.91 16.78
N GLY A 327 -8.83 -8.44 18.01
CA GLY A 327 -9.81 -7.51 18.59
C GLY A 327 -9.87 -6.18 17.84
N VAL A 328 -8.71 -5.66 17.42
CA VAL A 328 -8.62 -4.44 16.60
C VAL A 328 -9.36 -4.61 15.27
N ALA A 329 -9.05 -5.67 14.53
CA ALA A 329 -9.65 -5.91 13.23
C ALA A 329 -11.17 -6.13 13.33
N LYS A 330 -11.63 -6.85 14.37
CA LYS A 330 -13.06 -7.03 14.65
C LYS A 330 -13.76 -5.69 14.93
N ALA A 331 -13.15 -4.83 15.73
CA ALA A 331 -13.69 -3.50 16.03
C ALA A 331 -13.75 -2.60 14.79
N LEU A 332 -12.72 -2.65 13.93
CA LEU A 332 -12.70 -1.93 12.66
C LEU A 332 -13.83 -2.40 11.75
N GLN A 333 -14.00 -3.72 11.58
CA GLN A 333 -15.05 -4.28 10.74
C GLN A 333 -16.46 -3.93 11.26
N GLU A 334 -16.71 -4.01 12.56
CA GLU A 334 -18.01 -3.64 13.16
C GLU A 334 -18.35 -2.15 12.99
N LYS A 335 -17.33 -1.29 12.86
CA LYS A 335 -17.52 0.13 12.53
C LYS A 335 -17.60 0.39 11.02
N GLY A 336 -17.60 -0.65 10.18
CA GLY A 336 -17.69 -0.54 8.72
C GLY A 336 -16.36 -0.17 8.03
N VAL A 337 -15.22 -0.35 8.71
CA VAL A 337 -13.90 -0.17 8.10
C VAL A 337 -13.48 -1.48 7.44
N GLU A 338 -13.48 -1.50 6.13
CA GLU A 338 -13.01 -2.65 5.34
C GLU A 338 -11.51 -2.52 5.05
N ILE A 339 -10.76 -3.58 5.35
CA ILE A 339 -9.31 -3.64 5.14
C ILE A 339 -9.03 -4.29 3.79
N ASP A 340 -8.19 -3.63 2.99
CA ASP A 340 -7.87 -4.02 1.62
C ASP A 340 -6.48 -4.62 1.47
N PHE A 341 -5.55 -4.21 2.33
CA PHE A 341 -4.17 -4.70 2.38
C PHE A 341 -3.74 -4.92 3.83
N LEU A 342 -2.96 -5.96 4.05
CA LEU A 342 -2.43 -6.29 5.38
C LEU A 342 -0.90 -6.38 5.36
N GLY A 343 -0.28 -5.86 6.40
CA GLY A 343 1.14 -5.98 6.61
C GLY A 343 1.50 -6.22 8.06
N GLY A 344 2.63 -6.86 8.33
CA GLY A 344 3.03 -7.02 9.72
C GLY A 344 4.38 -7.67 9.94
N THR A 345 4.78 -7.64 11.20
CA THR A 345 6.03 -8.25 11.68
C THR A 345 5.74 -9.14 12.87
N SER A 346 6.42 -10.29 12.96
CA SER A 346 6.34 -11.20 14.11
C SER A 346 4.88 -11.62 14.39
N ALA A 347 4.37 -11.33 15.59
CA ALA A 347 2.96 -11.57 15.91
C ALA A 347 2.00 -10.87 14.94
N GLY A 348 2.32 -9.64 14.51
CA GLY A 348 1.53 -8.93 13.51
C GLY A 348 1.47 -9.66 12.18
N ALA A 349 2.55 -10.34 11.77
CA ALA A 349 2.57 -11.16 10.56
C ALA A 349 1.62 -12.37 10.70
N ILE A 350 1.70 -13.12 11.81
CA ILE A 350 0.82 -14.28 12.02
C ILE A 350 -0.65 -13.87 11.97
N TYR A 351 -1.04 -12.87 12.76
CA TYR A 351 -2.45 -12.50 12.88
C TYR A 351 -2.97 -11.78 11.64
N GLY A 352 -2.15 -10.91 11.01
CA GLY A 352 -2.51 -10.25 9.76
C GLY A 352 -2.74 -11.24 8.64
N ILE A 353 -1.79 -12.13 8.39
CA ILE A 353 -1.91 -13.15 7.35
C ILE A 353 -3.04 -14.14 7.68
N SER A 354 -3.24 -14.49 8.96
CA SER A 354 -4.37 -15.35 9.36
C SER A 354 -5.72 -14.71 9.05
N MET A 355 -5.85 -13.38 9.21
CA MET A 355 -7.07 -12.65 8.82
C MET A 355 -7.31 -12.72 7.32
N SER A 356 -6.29 -12.48 6.49
CA SER A 356 -6.40 -12.61 5.03
C SER A 356 -6.69 -14.04 4.60
N PHE A 357 -6.02 -15.00 5.21
CA PHE A 357 -6.17 -16.43 4.90
C PHE A 357 -7.57 -16.96 5.20
N HIS A 358 -8.19 -16.51 6.29
CA HIS A 358 -9.56 -16.87 6.67
C HIS A 358 -10.61 -15.86 6.18
N ASP A 359 -10.25 -14.99 5.25
CA ASP A 359 -11.14 -13.98 4.67
C ASP A 359 -11.91 -13.16 5.74
N PHE A 360 -11.23 -12.85 6.85
CA PHE A 360 -11.79 -12.16 8.03
C PHE A 360 -12.97 -12.89 8.70
N ASP A 361 -13.08 -14.20 8.53
CA ASP A 361 -13.94 -15.01 9.36
C ASP A 361 -13.38 -15.12 10.79
N PHE A 362 -13.88 -14.26 11.67
CA PHE A 362 -13.38 -14.18 13.04
C PHE A 362 -13.68 -15.45 13.86
N GLU A 363 -14.65 -16.26 13.49
CA GLU A 363 -14.88 -17.55 14.17
C GLU A 363 -13.75 -18.52 13.87
N GLN A 364 -13.34 -18.64 12.62
CA GLN A 364 -12.21 -19.49 12.24
C GLN A 364 -10.91 -18.99 12.86
N ILE A 365 -10.66 -17.66 12.85
CA ILE A 365 -9.48 -17.05 13.45
C ILE A 365 -9.44 -17.29 14.96
N GLU A 366 -10.57 -17.20 15.67
CA GLU A 366 -10.66 -17.49 17.10
C GLU A 366 -10.46 -18.98 17.41
N ARG A 367 -10.97 -19.87 16.58
CA ARG A 367 -10.71 -21.33 16.68
C ARG A 367 -9.22 -21.65 16.55
N ALA A 368 -8.56 -21.07 15.53
CA ALA A 368 -7.12 -21.20 15.31
C ALA A 368 -6.31 -20.63 16.50
N SER A 369 -6.71 -19.47 17.02
CA SER A 369 -6.11 -18.84 18.20
C SER A 369 -6.27 -19.68 19.47
N SER A 370 -7.45 -20.25 19.68
CA SER A 370 -7.70 -21.17 20.81
C SER A 370 -6.85 -22.43 20.70
N HIS A 371 -6.68 -22.97 19.50
CA HIS A 371 -5.83 -24.12 19.23
C HIS A 371 -4.35 -23.77 19.51
N SER A 372 -3.87 -22.64 19.04
CA SER A 372 -2.51 -22.13 19.32
C SER A 372 -2.25 -22.00 20.83
N ALA A 373 -3.16 -21.35 21.56
CA ALA A 373 -3.03 -21.15 23.00
C ALA A 373 -2.99 -22.46 23.81
N LYS A 374 -3.72 -23.50 23.37
CA LYS A 374 -3.75 -24.83 23.97
C LYS A 374 -2.54 -25.68 23.62
N SER A 375 -1.95 -25.49 22.44
CA SER A 375 -0.87 -26.34 21.90
C SER A 375 0.47 -26.17 22.62
N LYS A 376 0.61 -25.18 23.51
CA LYS A 376 1.84 -24.92 24.27
C LYS A 376 3.08 -25.00 23.39
N LEU A 377 3.08 -24.22 22.29
CA LEU A 377 4.06 -24.29 21.20
C LEU A 377 5.52 -24.12 21.63
N THR A 378 5.75 -23.46 22.77
CA THR A 378 7.09 -23.21 23.35
C THR A 378 7.45 -24.20 24.47
N SER A 379 6.50 -25.04 24.93
CA SER A 379 6.74 -25.99 26.02
C SER A 379 7.27 -27.32 25.49
N ASN A 380 8.25 -27.90 26.18
CA ASN A 380 8.85 -29.19 25.79
C ASN A 380 9.40 -29.23 24.34
N ASP A 381 9.99 -28.12 23.89
CA ASP A 381 10.63 -27.97 22.59
C ASP A 381 12.08 -27.45 22.75
N MET A 382 12.73 -27.82 23.84
CA MET A 382 14.08 -27.35 24.17
C MET A 382 15.10 -27.91 23.18
N ALA A 383 16.05 -27.05 22.80
CA ALA A 383 17.23 -27.39 22.01
C ALA A 383 18.49 -27.37 22.86
N LEU A 384 19.57 -28.02 22.41
CA LEU A 384 20.90 -27.69 22.90
C LEU A 384 21.19 -26.23 22.51
N PRO A 385 21.46 -25.32 23.47
CA PRO A 385 21.45 -23.86 23.22
C PRO A 385 22.70 -23.36 22.49
N MET A 386 23.01 -23.98 21.32
CA MET A 386 24.08 -23.54 20.42
C MET A 386 23.65 -22.36 19.54
N VAL A 387 22.40 -22.38 19.07
CA VAL A 387 21.83 -21.36 18.14
C VAL A 387 20.57 -20.75 18.75
N SER A 388 19.74 -21.56 19.42
CA SER A 388 18.47 -21.14 20.01
C SER A 388 18.10 -22.00 21.20
N PHE A 389 17.25 -21.48 22.10
CA PHE A 389 16.75 -22.23 23.25
C PHE A 389 15.68 -23.26 22.88
N LEU A 390 14.95 -23.03 21.78
CA LEU A 390 13.88 -23.90 21.28
C LEU A 390 14.29 -24.49 19.93
N THR A 391 13.82 -25.73 19.64
CA THR A 391 14.05 -26.36 18.34
C THR A 391 13.19 -25.75 17.23
N GLY A 392 12.08 -25.11 17.59
CA GLY A 392 11.10 -24.54 16.66
C GLY A 392 10.26 -25.58 15.91
N ARG A 393 10.41 -26.90 16.21
CA ARG A 393 9.71 -27.96 15.48
C ARG A 393 8.19 -27.90 15.67
N LYS A 394 7.73 -27.61 16.90
CA LYS A 394 6.31 -27.50 17.21
C LYS A 394 5.69 -26.30 16.50
N MET A 395 6.37 -25.15 16.56
CA MET A 395 5.95 -23.93 15.86
C MET A 395 5.88 -24.16 14.35
N LYS A 396 6.93 -24.75 13.75
CA LYS A 396 6.96 -25.08 12.34
C LYS A 396 5.78 -25.96 11.91
N ARG A 397 5.52 -27.06 12.66
CA ARG A 397 4.41 -27.96 12.38
C ARG A 397 3.07 -27.22 12.47
N PHE A 398 2.87 -26.44 13.53
CA PHE A 398 1.65 -25.66 13.72
C PHE A 398 1.39 -24.68 12.57
N VAL A 399 2.41 -23.92 12.16
CA VAL A 399 2.29 -22.96 11.04
C VAL A 399 2.04 -23.69 9.71
N GLN A 400 2.68 -24.86 9.49
CA GLN A 400 2.45 -25.69 8.31
C GLN A 400 1.04 -26.29 8.29
N GLU A 401 0.50 -26.73 9.42
CA GLU A 401 -0.88 -27.24 9.54
C GLU A 401 -1.90 -26.14 9.29
N MET A 402 -1.66 -24.92 9.81
CA MET A 402 -2.54 -23.76 9.66
C MET A 402 -2.62 -23.27 8.21
N PHE A 403 -1.49 -23.06 7.58
CA PHE A 403 -1.41 -22.44 6.24
C PHE A 403 -1.17 -23.44 5.11
N LYS A 404 -1.05 -24.73 5.44
CA LYS A 404 -0.82 -25.80 4.45
C LYS A 404 0.34 -25.47 3.50
N ASN A 405 0.15 -25.67 2.21
CA ASN A 405 1.15 -25.43 1.18
C ASN A 405 0.85 -24.22 0.28
N TYR A 406 -0.02 -23.32 0.75
CA TYR A 406 -0.34 -22.10 0.01
C TYR A 406 0.85 -21.13 -0.05
N ASP A 407 0.85 -20.32 -1.09
CA ASP A 407 1.79 -19.21 -1.25
C ASP A 407 1.15 -17.88 -0.78
N MET A 408 1.98 -16.86 -0.55
CA MET A 408 1.49 -15.53 -0.11
C MET A 408 0.56 -14.91 -1.14
N GLU A 409 0.83 -15.14 -2.42
CA GLU A 409 0.06 -14.67 -3.56
C GLU A 409 -1.26 -15.43 -3.77
N ASP A 410 -1.47 -16.57 -3.09
CA ASP A 410 -2.70 -17.36 -3.22
C ASP A 410 -3.85 -16.83 -2.35
N ILE A 411 -3.58 -15.96 -1.37
CA ILE A 411 -4.60 -15.50 -0.44
C ILE A 411 -5.47 -14.38 -1.01
N TRP A 412 -6.76 -14.36 -0.62
CA TRP A 412 -7.75 -13.43 -1.14
C TRP A 412 -7.37 -11.96 -0.99
N THR A 413 -6.84 -11.57 0.16
CA THR A 413 -6.44 -10.20 0.45
C THR A 413 -4.92 -10.08 0.43
N ASN A 414 -4.38 -9.25 -0.45
CA ASN A 414 -2.94 -9.04 -0.58
C ASN A 414 -2.31 -8.67 0.77
N SER A 415 -1.28 -9.41 1.12
CA SER A 415 -0.62 -9.24 2.41
C SER A 415 0.89 -9.37 2.28
N TYR A 416 1.61 -8.80 3.23
CA TYR A 416 3.05 -9.00 3.36
C TYR A 416 3.47 -9.21 4.81
N CYS A 417 4.58 -9.89 5.01
CA CYS A 417 5.27 -9.89 6.30
C CYS A 417 6.74 -9.48 6.13
N VAL A 418 7.35 -9.07 7.24
CA VAL A 418 8.74 -8.62 7.24
C VAL A 418 9.59 -9.53 8.11
N SER A 419 10.74 -9.94 7.60
CA SER A 419 11.83 -10.56 8.37
C SER A 419 13.11 -9.73 8.28
N THR A 420 14.05 -9.99 9.15
CA THR A 420 15.41 -9.44 9.05
C THR A 420 16.30 -10.43 8.33
N ASN A 421 16.82 -10.07 7.15
CA ASN A 421 17.90 -10.80 6.51
C ASN A 421 19.18 -10.57 7.31
N PHE A 422 19.52 -11.53 8.18
CA PHE A 422 20.66 -11.42 9.09
C PHE A 422 22.01 -11.44 8.34
N SER A 423 22.05 -12.13 7.20
CA SER A 423 23.25 -12.22 6.36
C SER A 423 23.58 -10.92 5.62
N LYS A 424 22.55 -10.07 5.36
CA LYS A 424 22.69 -8.79 4.64
C LYS A 424 22.45 -7.56 5.51
N ALA A 425 22.12 -7.74 6.78
CA ALA A 425 21.75 -6.68 7.73
C ALA A 425 20.65 -5.74 7.17
N SER A 426 19.59 -6.29 6.60
CA SER A 426 18.51 -5.54 5.98
C SER A 426 17.13 -6.12 6.30
N ALA A 427 16.10 -5.28 6.33
CA ALA A 427 14.72 -5.74 6.36
C ALA A 427 14.37 -6.37 5.01
N MET A 428 13.65 -7.48 5.04
CA MET A 428 13.17 -8.18 3.85
C MET A 428 11.65 -8.30 3.91
N VAL A 429 11.00 -7.79 2.88
CA VAL A 429 9.55 -7.89 2.68
C VAL A 429 9.25 -9.19 1.95
N HIS A 430 8.27 -9.92 2.45
CA HIS A 430 7.77 -11.17 1.86
C HIS A 430 6.31 -10.98 1.50
N ASP A 431 6.03 -10.89 0.22
CA ASP A 431 4.70 -10.80 -0.39
C ASP A 431 4.45 -11.92 -1.40
N ARG A 432 5.43 -12.82 -1.57
CA ARG A 432 5.37 -14.00 -2.45
C ARG A 432 6.05 -15.22 -1.83
N GLY A 433 5.67 -16.39 -2.31
CA GLY A 433 6.24 -17.68 -1.93
C GLY A 433 5.61 -18.29 -0.68
N LYS A 434 6.12 -19.43 -0.23
CA LYS A 434 5.48 -20.30 0.78
C LYS A 434 5.14 -19.57 2.07
N LEU A 435 3.84 -19.39 2.35
CA LEU A 435 3.26 -18.71 3.51
C LEU A 435 3.91 -19.14 4.82
N TRP A 436 3.92 -20.45 5.09
CA TRP A 436 4.47 -20.98 6.33
C TRP A 436 5.94 -20.63 6.55
N ARG A 437 6.74 -20.58 5.46
CA ARG A 437 8.18 -20.27 5.53
C ARG A 437 8.42 -18.79 5.81
N GLN A 438 7.65 -17.92 5.15
CA GLN A 438 7.75 -16.47 5.33
C GLN A 438 7.35 -16.05 6.76
N ILE A 439 6.25 -16.64 7.26
CA ILE A 439 5.80 -16.42 8.64
C ILE A 439 6.85 -16.91 9.64
N LEU A 440 7.39 -18.12 9.45
CA LEU A 440 8.44 -18.62 10.35
C LEU A 440 9.68 -17.72 10.39
N ALA A 441 10.08 -17.14 9.24
CA ALA A 441 11.17 -16.18 9.20
C ALA A 441 10.83 -14.90 9.97
N SER A 442 9.60 -14.42 9.84
CA SER A 442 9.13 -13.20 10.52
C SER A 442 9.02 -13.35 12.05
N ILE A 443 8.89 -14.59 12.56
CA ILE A 443 8.77 -14.89 14.01
C ILE A 443 10.01 -15.56 14.60
N ALA A 444 11.09 -15.71 13.86
CA ALA A 444 12.32 -16.38 14.31
C ALA A 444 13.12 -15.46 15.24
N ILE A 445 12.61 -15.26 16.46
CA ILE A 445 13.26 -14.41 17.48
C ILE A 445 14.67 -14.94 17.79
N PRO A 446 15.73 -14.10 17.59
CA PRO A 446 17.10 -14.50 17.85
C PRO A 446 17.29 -15.07 19.26
N GLY A 447 17.98 -16.21 19.35
CA GLY A 447 18.20 -16.93 20.61
C GLY A 447 16.98 -17.74 21.09
N VAL A 448 15.75 -17.40 20.72
CA VAL A 448 14.54 -18.16 21.10
C VAL A 448 14.25 -19.26 20.08
N PHE A 449 14.15 -18.90 18.81
CA PHE A 449 13.93 -19.82 17.69
C PHE A 449 15.15 -19.85 16.76
N PRO A 450 15.38 -20.96 16.03
CA PRO A 450 16.45 -21.01 15.04
C PRO A 450 16.13 -20.09 13.86
N PRO A 451 17.18 -19.50 13.22
CA PRO A 451 17.02 -18.75 11.98
C PRO A 451 16.41 -19.62 10.86
N VAL A 452 15.69 -18.98 9.96
CA VAL A 452 15.08 -19.62 8.78
C VAL A 452 15.93 -19.30 7.55
N VAL A 453 16.17 -20.30 6.70
CA VAL A 453 16.89 -20.10 5.43
C VAL A 453 15.90 -19.78 4.32
N ILE A 454 16.06 -18.61 3.68
CA ILE A 454 15.34 -18.20 2.47
C ILE A 454 16.37 -17.74 1.44
N ASN A 455 16.33 -18.28 0.23
CA ASN A 455 17.24 -17.94 -0.88
C ASN A 455 18.72 -17.93 -0.46
N ASN A 456 19.14 -18.94 0.30
CA ASN A 456 20.50 -19.12 0.84
C ASN A 456 20.97 -18.05 1.85
N TYR A 457 20.06 -17.26 2.41
CA TYR A 457 20.34 -16.30 3.46
C TYR A 457 19.64 -16.68 4.77
N LEU A 458 20.26 -16.33 5.90
CA LEU A 458 19.68 -16.51 7.21
C LEU A 458 18.71 -15.36 7.51
N HIS A 459 17.51 -15.72 7.92
CA HIS A 459 16.47 -14.78 8.32
C HIS A 459 16.10 -14.97 9.79
N VAL A 460 15.91 -13.86 10.48
CA VAL A 460 15.43 -13.80 11.86
C VAL A 460 14.22 -12.86 11.95
N ASP A 461 13.60 -12.77 13.13
CA ASP A 461 12.42 -11.94 13.38
C ASP A 461 12.57 -10.52 12.80
N GLY A 462 11.54 -10.06 12.14
CA GLY A 462 11.53 -8.74 11.51
C GLY A 462 11.62 -7.60 12.52
N ALA A 463 11.20 -7.81 13.76
CA ALA A 463 11.25 -6.80 14.82
C ALA A 463 12.68 -6.30 15.13
N VAL A 464 13.71 -7.03 14.72
CA VAL A 464 15.11 -6.61 14.84
C VAL A 464 15.37 -5.34 14.02
N MET A 465 14.83 -5.24 12.81
CA MET A 465 15.03 -4.11 11.91
C MET A 465 13.80 -3.20 11.83
N ASP A 466 12.60 -3.78 11.81
CA ASP A 466 11.35 -3.04 11.67
C ASP A 466 10.17 -3.78 12.32
N ASN A 467 9.79 -3.33 13.53
CA ASN A 467 8.70 -3.94 14.29
C ASN A 467 7.30 -3.50 13.83
N LEU A 468 7.18 -2.40 13.13
CA LEU A 468 5.93 -1.87 12.60
C LEU A 468 6.16 -1.39 11.16
N PRO A 469 6.16 -2.31 10.19
CA PRO A 469 6.66 -2.10 8.85
C PRO A 469 5.66 -1.36 7.97
N ILE A 470 5.53 -0.05 8.11
CA ILE A 470 4.62 0.76 7.30
C ILE A 470 5.16 1.06 5.89
N GLU A 471 6.48 1.12 5.73
CA GLU A 471 7.08 1.53 4.45
C GLU A 471 6.71 0.62 3.27
N PRO A 472 6.64 -0.72 3.43
CA PRO A 472 6.15 -1.58 2.35
C PRO A 472 4.69 -1.31 1.95
N MET A 473 3.84 -0.83 2.87
CA MET A 473 2.43 -0.54 2.58
C MET A 473 2.27 0.58 1.54
N TYR A 474 3.22 1.51 1.45
CA TYR A 474 3.19 2.57 0.43
C TYR A 474 3.42 2.08 -1.01
N ARG A 475 3.80 0.83 -1.22
CA ARG A 475 3.89 0.21 -2.56
C ARG A 475 2.50 -0.13 -3.11
N TYR A 476 1.52 -0.29 -2.22
CA TYR A 476 0.13 -0.56 -2.58
C TYR A 476 -0.66 0.74 -2.78
N PRO A 477 -1.74 0.70 -3.58
CA PRO A 477 -2.59 1.86 -3.85
C PRO A 477 -3.53 2.16 -2.67
N VAL A 478 -2.97 2.55 -1.53
CA VAL A 478 -3.72 2.84 -0.30
C VAL A 478 -3.90 4.34 -0.10
N ALA A 479 -5.14 4.75 0.19
CA ALA A 479 -5.44 6.12 0.60
C ALA A 479 -5.11 6.36 2.07
N LYS A 480 -5.29 5.33 2.90
CA LYS A 480 -5.12 5.43 4.35
C LYS A 480 -4.37 4.23 4.88
N ILE A 481 -3.49 4.49 5.86
CA ILE A 481 -2.77 3.45 6.58
C ILE A 481 -3.17 3.54 8.05
N ILE A 482 -3.63 2.42 8.59
CA ILE A 482 -3.87 2.21 10.01
C ILE A 482 -2.72 1.37 10.55
N ALA A 483 -1.97 1.90 11.53
CA ALA A 483 -0.86 1.21 12.15
C ALA A 483 -1.15 0.88 13.61
N VAL A 484 -0.92 -0.37 14.00
CA VAL A 484 -1.22 -0.87 15.36
C VAL A 484 0.06 -1.32 16.04
N SER A 485 0.48 -0.57 17.06
CA SER A 485 1.63 -0.90 17.90
C SER A 485 1.21 -1.61 19.18
N LEU A 486 1.93 -2.70 19.52
CA LEU A 486 1.80 -3.43 20.79
C LEU A 486 2.89 -3.08 21.79
N SER A 487 3.82 -2.22 21.42
CA SER A 487 5.07 -1.93 22.12
C SER A 487 5.04 -0.55 22.73
N GLY A 488 4.65 -0.44 23.98
CA GLY A 488 5.10 0.66 24.83
C GLY A 488 6.18 0.14 25.77
N LEU A 489 7.42 0.63 25.69
CA LEU A 489 8.35 0.42 26.77
C LEU A 489 7.92 1.33 27.93
N PRO A 490 7.44 0.78 29.05
CA PRO A 490 7.12 1.64 30.18
C PRO A 490 8.42 2.25 30.69
N ASP A 491 8.40 3.55 30.97
CA ASP A 491 9.46 4.19 31.77
C ASP A 491 9.56 3.42 33.09
N ARG A 492 10.66 2.70 33.27
CA ARG A 492 10.91 1.84 34.45
C ARG A 492 12.02 2.46 35.29
N LYS A 493 11.64 3.35 36.16
CA LYS A 493 12.57 3.81 37.20
C LYS A 493 12.86 2.69 38.16
N VAL A 494 14.15 2.50 38.46
CA VAL A 494 14.64 1.56 39.46
C VAL A 494 15.09 2.33 40.69
N SER A 495 14.94 1.73 41.88
CA SER A 495 15.24 2.34 43.16
C SER A 495 16.58 1.88 43.78
N TYR A 496 17.43 1.24 42.98
CA TYR A 496 18.73 0.73 43.38
C TYR A 496 19.85 1.30 42.49
N ALA A 497 21.00 1.58 43.10
CA ALA A 497 22.14 2.17 42.40
C ALA A 497 22.91 1.12 41.57
N GLU A 498 22.97 -0.13 42.05
CA GLU A 498 23.66 -1.21 41.39
C GLU A 498 22.74 -2.42 41.20
N PRO A 499 22.90 -3.18 40.09
CA PRO A 499 22.11 -4.39 39.88
C PRO A 499 22.44 -5.44 40.96
N PRO A 500 21.43 -6.10 41.56
CA PRO A 500 21.66 -7.15 42.55
C PRO A 500 22.39 -8.35 41.95
N SER A 501 23.14 -9.05 42.75
CA SER A 501 23.89 -10.25 42.35
C SER A 501 22.93 -11.35 41.85
N GLY A 502 23.41 -12.22 40.93
CA GLY A 502 22.62 -13.34 40.43
C GLY A 502 22.13 -14.26 41.57
N TRP A 503 22.89 -14.44 42.62
CA TRP A 503 22.50 -15.22 43.82
C TRP A 503 21.35 -14.55 44.59
N THR A 504 21.36 -13.24 44.71
CA THR A 504 20.27 -12.48 45.36
C THR A 504 18.97 -12.65 44.58
N LEU A 505 19.04 -12.54 43.24
CA LEU A 505 17.88 -12.74 42.35
C LEU A 505 17.36 -14.18 42.39
N PHE A 506 18.26 -15.16 42.48
CA PHE A 506 17.90 -16.58 42.61
C PHE A 506 17.12 -16.84 43.89
N TRP A 507 17.65 -16.38 45.06
CA TRP A 507 17.00 -16.56 46.36
C TRP A 507 15.68 -15.78 46.46
N ASP A 508 15.60 -14.55 45.93
CA ASP A 508 14.35 -13.79 45.86
C ASP A 508 13.28 -14.50 45.05
N LYS A 509 13.66 -15.11 43.91
CA LYS A 509 12.74 -15.89 43.09
C LYS A 509 12.29 -17.17 43.80
N LEU A 510 13.16 -17.87 44.47
CA LEU A 510 12.85 -19.09 45.25
C LEU A 510 11.92 -18.79 46.42
N LEU A 511 12.14 -17.65 47.11
CA LEU A 511 11.34 -17.18 48.26
C LEU A 511 10.08 -16.40 47.87
N GLY A 512 9.78 -16.29 46.55
CA GLY A 512 8.63 -15.53 46.07
C GLY A 512 8.69 -14.02 46.29
N LYS A 513 9.87 -13.48 46.67
CA LYS A 513 10.07 -12.06 46.92
C LYS A 513 10.32 -11.32 45.59
N LYS A 514 9.59 -10.23 45.33
CA LYS A 514 9.74 -9.38 44.14
C LYS A 514 10.38 -8.04 44.50
N ARG A 515 11.55 -8.05 45.16
CA ARG A 515 12.22 -6.82 45.62
C ARG A 515 12.80 -6.02 44.43
N PHE A 516 13.33 -6.72 43.45
CA PHE A 516 13.98 -6.10 42.31
C PHE A 516 13.15 -6.28 41.04
N LYS A 517 12.91 -5.18 40.29
CA LYS A 517 12.18 -5.17 39.02
C LYS A 517 13.15 -5.28 37.85
N ILE A 518 13.96 -6.35 37.82
CA ILE A 518 14.88 -6.62 36.71
C ILE A 518 14.20 -7.54 35.69
N PRO A 519 14.23 -7.20 34.36
CA PRO A 519 13.78 -8.11 33.32
C PRO A 519 14.67 -9.37 33.30
N GLY A 520 14.09 -10.54 33.07
CA GLY A 520 14.89 -11.76 32.85
C GLY A 520 15.69 -11.66 31.54
N ILE A 521 16.73 -12.52 31.41
CA ILE A 521 17.68 -12.54 30.27
C ILE A 521 16.94 -12.52 28.92
N GLY A 522 15.95 -13.39 28.75
CA GLY A 522 15.16 -13.43 27.49
C GLY A 522 14.43 -12.11 27.20
N SER A 523 13.88 -11.46 28.25
CA SER A 523 13.23 -10.16 28.09
C SER A 523 14.23 -9.03 27.78
N LEU A 524 15.43 -9.10 28.34
CA LEU A 524 16.51 -8.14 28.04
C LEU A 524 16.94 -8.28 26.58
N ILE A 525 17.19 -9.51 26.11
CA ILE A 525 17.55 -9.77 24.70
C ILE A 525 16.47 -9.25 23.76
N ILE A 526 15.21 -9.63 23.98
CA ILE A 526 14.10 -9.23 23.11
C ILE A 526 13.94 -7.70 23.11
N ASN A 527 13.95 -7.06 24.29
CA ASN A 527 13.82 -5.61 24.36
C ASN A 527 15.00 -4.90 23.69
N SER A 528 16.24 -5.39 23.87
CA SER A 528 17.42 -4.79 23.23
C SER A 528 17.36 -4.90 21.71
N LEU A 529 16.88 -6.01 21.16
CA LEU A 529 16.71 -6.20 19.71
C LEU A 529 15.65 -5.27 19.12
N THR A 530 14.67 -4.85 19.92
CA THR A 530 13.58 -3.99 19.43
C THR A 530 13.80 -2.50 19.67
N LEU A 531 14.87 -2.08 20.34
CA LEU A 531 15.12 -0.66 20.66
C LEU A 531 15.20 0.24 19.42
N ASN A 532 15.98 -0.16 18.40
CA ASN A 532 16.07 0.60 17.15
C ASN A 532 14.73 0.75 16.45
N SER A 533 13.95 -0.30 16.48
CA SER A 533 12.62 -0.34 15.91
C SER A 533 11.64 0.58 16.65
N LEU A 534 11.78 0.73 17.97
CA LEU A 534 10.96 1.65 18.76
C LEU A 534 11.25 3.13 18.44
N GLN A 535 12.51 3.49 18.18
CA GLN A 535 12.83 4.86 17.73
C GLN A 535 12.20 5.18 16.38
N LYS A 536 12.15 4.22 15.45
CA LYS A 536 11.45 4.38 14.18
C LYS A 536 9.94 4.59 14.34
N GLN A 537 9.32 4.02 15.39
CA GLN A 537 7.89 4.15 15.61
C GLN A 537 7.44 5.58 15.90
N GLU A 538 8.24 6.40 16.55
CA GLU A 538 7.93 7.82 16.76
C GLU A 538 7.82 8.57 15.41
N VAL A 539 8.73 8.29 14.47
CA VAL A 539 8.67 8.82 13.12
C VAL A 539 7.47 8.25 12.36
N THR A 540 7.12 6.99 12.62
CA THR A 540 6.00 6.30 11.99
C THR A 540 4.65 6.96 12.32
N LYS A 541 4.46 7.48 13.54
CA LYS A 541 3.21 8.15 13.95
C LYS A 541 2.81 9.30 13.01
N SER A 542 3.77 10.06 12.51
CA SER A 542 3.52 11.18 11.60
C SER A 542 3.28 10.76 10.14
N LYS A 543 3.58 9.50 9.82
CA LYS A 543 3.49 8.98 8.44
C LYS A 543 2.20 8.22 8.14
N VAL A 544 1.39 7.91 9.13
CA VAL A 544 0.15 7.10 8.96
C VAL A 544 -1.09 7.93 9.23
N SER A 545 -2.22 7.50 8.66
CA SER A 545 -3.51 8.17 8.87
C SER A 545 -4.01 7.98 10.30
N HIS A 546 -3.88 6.75 10.83
CA HIS A 546 -4.28 6.42 12.20
C HIS A 546 -3.22 5.53 12.85
N TYR A 547 -2.84 5.88 14.08
CA TYR A 547 -1.87 5.15 14.88
C TYR A 547 -2.49 4.70 16.20
N PHE A 548 -2.59 3.40 16.41
CA PHE A 548 -3.10 2.81 17.64
C PHE A 548 -1.95 2.27 18.48
N GLU A 549 -1.76 2.81 19.66
CA GLU A 549 -0.84 2.25 20.65
C GLU A 549 -1.64 1.59 21.77
N LEU A 550 -1.67 0.26 21.77
CA LEU A 550 -2.50 -0.49 22.70
C LEU A 550 -1.84 -0.61 24.08
N ASN A 551 -2.60 -0.26 25.11
CA ASN A 551 -2.18 -0.43 26.48
C ASN A 551 -2.40 -1.88 26.96
N LEU A 552 -1.36 -2.69 26.84
CA LEU A 552 -1.35 -4.10 27.25
C LEU A 552 -0.47 -4.34 28.48
N LYS A 553 -0.44 -3.38 29.42
CA LYS A 553 0.29 -3.51 30.69
C LYS A 553 -0.17 -4.74 31.48
N GLY A 554 0.78 -5.44 32.08
CA GLY A 554 0.53 -6.64 32.88
C GLY A 554 0.39 -7.94 32.06
N ILE A 555 0.58 -7.87 30.74
CA ILE A 555 0.62 -9.05 29.87
C ILE A 555 2.09 -9.38 29.56
N GLY A 556 2.48 -10.62 29.88
CA GLY A 556 3.80 -11.14 29.56
C GLY A 556 3.94 -11.48 28.08
N PHE A 557 5.21 -11.56 27.60
CA PHE A 557 5.52 -11.86 26.20
C PHE A 557 5.06 -13.26 25.74
N MET A 558 4.92 -14.23 26.68
CA MET A 558 4.51 -15.62 26.43
C MET A 558 3.29 -16.02 27.30
N ASP A 559 2.32 -15.13 27.48
CA ASP A 559 1.16 -15.33 28.37
C ASP A 559 -0.08 -15.79 27.58
N ASP A 560 0.06 -16.89 26.83
CA ASP A 560 -0.98 -17.42 25.94
C ASP A 560 -2.31 -17.72 26.64
N LYS A 561 -2.29 -17.98 27.95
CA LYS A 561 -3.52 -18.28 28.72
C LYS A 561 -4.49 -17.12 28.76
N LYS A 562 -4.02 -15.88 28.55
CA LYS A 562 -4.81 -14.65 28.60
C LYS A 562 -5.32 -14.20 27.23
N TRP A 563 -5.22 -15.03 26.19
CA TRP A 563 -5.50 -14.65 24.81
C TRP A 563 -6.87 -13.95 24.63
N LYS A 564 -7.95 -14.46 25.24
CA LYS A 564 -9.28 -13.83 25.19
C LYS A 564 -9.31 -12.44 25.84
N GLN A 565 -8.62 -12.27 26.97
CA GLN A 565 -8.51 -10.97 27.65
C GLN A 565 -7.71 -9.97 26.80
N ILE A 566 -6.67 -10.44 26.11
CA ILE A 566 -5.83 -9.62 25.24
C ILE A 566 -6.64 -9.14 24.03
N GLN A 567 -7.35 -10.06 23.39
CA GLN A 567 -8.25 -9.77 22.27
C GLN A 567 -9.33 -8.75 22.68
N LYS A 568 -10.00 -8.97 23.81
CA LYS A 568 -11.01 -8.06 24.36
C LYS A 568 -10.45 -6.66 24.58
N ARG A 569 -9.25 -6.53 25.16
CA ARG A 569 -8.59 -5.23 25.34
C ARG A 569 -8.29 -4.53 24.01
N GLY A 570 -7.83 -5.28 23.00
CA GLY A 570 -7.62 -4.74 21.65
C GLY A 570 -8.92 -4.17 21.07
N TYR A 571 -10.00 -4.93 21.17
CA TYR A 571 -11.32 -4.52 20.73
C TYR A 571 -11.82 -3.25 21.43
N GLU A 572 -11.86 -3.26 22.77
CA GLU A 572 -12.40 -2.14 23.58
C GLU A 572 -11.63 -0.83 23.36
N GLN A 573 -10.29 -0.91 23.30
CA GLN A 573 -9.47 0.27 23.06
C GLN A 573 -9.64 0.82 21.65
N THR A 574 -9.83 -0.04 20.65
CA THR A 574 -10.08 0.39 19.27
C THR A 574 -11.45 1.04 19.14
N ILE A 575 -12.51 0.47 19.73
CA ILE A 575 -13.83 1.09 19.75
C ILE A 575 -13.75 2.48 20.40
N SER A 576 -13.12 2.57 21.57
CA SER A 576 -12.97 3.85 22.27
C SER A 576 -12.19 4.88 21.45
N TYR A 577 -11.13 4.47 20.74
CA TYR A 577 -10.38 5.37 19.87
C TYR A 577 -11.27 5.88 18.73
N LEU A 578 -11.97 4.99 18.03
CA LEU A 578 -12.81 5.33 16.89
C LEU A 578 -13.97 6.26 17.28
N GLU A 579 -14.60 6.03 18.43
CA GLU A 579 -15.70 6.85 18.92
C GLU A 579 -15.26 8.26 19.33
N ASN A 580 -14.01 8.41 19.78
CA ASN A 580 -13.45 9.70 20.17
C ASN A 580 -12.85 10.48 18.99
N LEU A 581 -12.80 9.92 17.77
CA LEU A 581 -12.33 10.66 16.59
C LEU A 581 -13.32 11.78 16.23
N PRO A 582 -12.82 12.97 15.87
CA PRO A 582 -13.63 14.03 15.31
C PRO A 582 -14.44 13.54 14.11
N GLU A 583 -15.65 14.04 13.94
CA GLU A 583 -16.55 13.57 12.87
C GLU A 583 -15.92 13.66 11.48
N LYS A 584 -15.21 14.74 11.19
CA LYS A 584 -14.46 14.94 9.93
C LYS A 584 -13.32 13.94 9.68
N GLU A 585 -12.87 13.22 10.72
CA GLU A 585 -11.83 12.19 10.63
C GLU A 585 -12.42 10.77 10.58
N ARG A 586 -13.73 10.63 10.73
CA ARG A 586 -14.46 9.36 10.67
C ARG A 586 -14.66 8.92 9.23
N PHE A 587 -13.62 8.39 8.62
CA PHE A 587 -13.61 7.97 7.21
C PHE A 587 -14.55 6.80 6.88
N TRP A 588 -15.11 6.13 7.88
CA TRP A 588 -16.14 5.08 7.75
C TRP A 588 -17.57 5.61 7.78
N ALA A 589 -17.79 6.85 8.20
CA ALA A 589 -19.13 7.43 8.34
C ALA A 589 -19.80 7.73 6.97
N GLN A 590 -19.00 7.86 5.91
CA GLN A 590 -19.50 8.06 4.55
C GLN A 590 -20.17 6.82 3.96
N ASN A 591 -20.02 5.63 4.60
CA ASN A 591 -20.62 4.37 4.16
C ASN A 591 -21.99 4.09 4.83
N LYS A 592 -22.58 5.03 5.58
CA LYS A 592 -23.81 4.79 6.36
C LYS A 592 -25.12 4.99 5.62
N HIS A 593 -25.13 5.25 4.32
CA HIS A 593 -26.38 5.40 3.56
C HIS A 593 -26.85 4.14 2.84
N SER A 594 -26.36 2.94 3.22
CA SER A 594 -26.88 1.67 2.70
C SER A 594 -26.87 0.59 3.78
N VAL A 595 -27.92 0.54 4.57
CA VAL A 595 -28.49 -0.67 5.19
C VAL A 595 -29.99 -0.63 4.95
#